data_35146231752ab0c8af5417ae7079df80
#
_entry.id   35146231752ab0c8af5417ae7079df80
#
_cell.length_a   1.000
_cell.length_b   1.000
_cell.length_c   1.000
_cell.angle_alpha   90.00
_cell.angle_beta   90.00
_cell.angle_gamma   90.00
#
_symmetry.space_group_name_H-M   'P 1'
#
loop_
_entity.id
_entity.type
_entity.pdbx_description
1 polymer ?
#
loop_
_entity_poly.entity_id
_entity_poly.type
_entity_poly.pdbx_seq_one_letter_code
_entity_poly.pdbx_strand_id
1 'polypeptide(L)'
;MRSVISALVALSVLAGIVSISALSATRAEHWQANRIFVHLDDQTRIVARRTNLEAKKNGWTWRGEIAETGEPVMMMWWKKGRVSGMFSYRGDMYTLKNVTTTGGEVHALAQGNSERMPVQPPTPRSASADHRRDHAGLEAQRDPAHPLSVLAYARGPSRPNVTPLSLAERRALAAKQITIDVMVLYTGKVASKYLDVDKDVALHSIEEANASFVNSDIGNVKLRLVHSQRIDYDESQGEHFNHLYRMVDGVGTFAKVEALRNEKRADVVVLIVDDASSCGLATRVAADAEEAFAVVHHACAVLTYSVPHEIGHIIGARHDATMDETDTYGHGYVNGAKWRDIMSYKSSCGGCPRLALWSNPTINIGGEPAGTVLADNARVILEQAERVSRFR
;
A
#
# COMPACT_ATOMS: atom_id res chain seq x y z
N MET A 1 46.41 -14.00 13.54
CA MET A 1 45.65 -14.51 14.70
C MET A 1 45.22 -13.33 15.55
N ARG A 2 44.01 -12.94 15.46
CA ARG A 2 43.20 -12.24 16.49
C ARG A 2 41.75 -12.40 16.12
N SER A 3 41.09 -13.24 16.89
CA SER A 3 39.67 -13.54 16.90
C SER A 3 38.89 -12.29 17.27
N VAL A 4 37.88 -11.90 16.50
CA VAL A 4 36.91 -10.89 16.88
C VAL A 4 35.62 -11.65 17.25
N ILE A 5 35.38 -11.67 18.52
CA ILE A 5 34.23 -12.24 19.18
C ILE A 5 33.00 -11.42 18.80
N SER A 6 32.02 -12.09 18.21
CA SER A 6 30.67 -11.57 18.00
C SER A 6 29.98 -11.38 19.34
N ALA A 7 29.64 -10.15 19.68
CA ALA A 7 28.77 -9.86 20.81
C ALA A 7 27.31 -10.00 20.37
N LEU A 8 26.67 -11.08 20.77
CA LEU A 8 25.21 -11.19 20.78
C LEU A 8 24.64 -10.24 21.84
N VAL A 9 23.89 -9.25 21.46
CA VAL A 9 23.04 -8.50 22.37
C VAL A 9 21.61 -9.05 22.21
N ALA A 10 21.21 -9.88 23.17
CA ALA A 10 19.84 -10.28 23.33
C ALA A 10 19.06 -9.11 23.96
N LEU A 11 18.17 -8.49 23.22
CA LEU A 11 17.12 -7.61 23.74
C LEU A 11 15.79 -8.33 23.60
N SER A 12 15.35 -8.97 24.68
CA SER A 12 14.01 -9.51 24.83
C SER A 12 13.05 -8.37 25.14
N VAL A 13 12.30 -7.90 24.14
CA VAL A 13 11.07 -7.13 24.31
C VAL A 13 10.05 -7.62 23.29
N LEU A 14 8.92 -8.06 23.79
CA LEU A 14 7.65 -8.45 23.20
C LEU A 14 7.27 -7.76 21.86
N ALA A 15 7.81 -8.25 20.80
CA ALA A 15 7.34 -8.24 19.40
C ALA A 15 8.35 -9.11 18.67
N GLY A 16 7.92 -10.12 17.92
CA GLY A 16 8.81 -11.09 17.31
C GLY A 16 9.87 -10.43 16.41
N ILE A 17 10.98 -10.04 17.02
CA ILE A 17 12.19 -9.60 16.33
C ILE A 17 12.98 -10.86 16.08
N VAL A 18 12.94 -11.35 14.86
CA VAL A 18 13.86 -12.37 14.39
C VAL A 18 15.23 -11.71 14.24
N SER A 19 16.22 -12.19 14.99
CA SER A 19 17.60 -11.71 14.89
C SER A 19 18.13 -11.94 13.49
N ILE A 20 18.64 -10.88 12.85
CA ILE A 20 19.22 -10.96 11.53
C ILE A 20 20.71 -11.26 11.68
N SER A 21 21.11 -12.37 11.09
CA SER A 21 22.49 -12.53 10.67
C SER A 21 22.76 -11.49 9.60
N ALA A 22 23.72 -10.61 9.85
CA ALA A 22 24.07 -9.52 8.96
C ALA A 22 24.13 -9.97 7.51
N LEU A 23 23.36 -9.32 6.65
CA LEU A 23 23.81 -9.19 5.26
C LEU A 23 25.21 -8.59 5.37
N SER A 24 26.24 -9.39 5.12
CA SER A 24 27.60 -8.87 5.01
C SER A 24 27.61 -7.88 3.86
N ALA A 25 27.35 -6.62 4.22
CA ALA A 25 27.39 -5.50 3.29
C ALA A 25 28.86 -5.19 2.95
N THR A 26 29.54 -6.15 2.34
CA THR A 26 30.81 -5.92 1.69
C THR A 26 30.55 -5.78 0.19
N ARG A 27 30.50 -4.53 -0.22
CA ARG A 27 30.58 -3.96 -1.57
C ARG A 27 29.28 -3.48 -2.22
N ALA A 28 29.39 -2.30 -2.76
CA ALA A 28 28.39 -1.45 -3.41
C ALA A 28 27.77 -1.99 -4.73
N GLU A 29 27.77 -3.29 -4.97
CA GLU A 29 27.37 -3.90 -6.25
C GLU A 29 26.30 -4.97 -6.15
N HIS A 30 25.76 -5.25 -4.97
CA HIS A 30 24.74 -6.31 -4.81
C HIS A 30 23.40 -6.01 -5.50
N TRP A 31 23.10 -4.75 -5.77
CA TRP A 31 21.90 -4.38 -6.55
C TRP A 31 21.95 -4.86 -8.00
N GLN A 32 23.13 -5.13 -8.56
CA GLN A 32 23.27 -5.70 -9.92
C GLN A 32 23.06 -7.21 -9.96
N ALA A 33 23.05 -7.88 -8.81
CA ALA A 33 22.92 -9.32 -8.75
C ALA A 33 21.59 -9.81 -9.35
N ASN A 34 21.65 -10.87 -10.14
CA ASN A 34 20.47 -11.53 -10.67
C ASN A 34 19.72 -12.36 -9.61
N ARG A 35 20.38 -12.61 -8.48
CA ARG A 35 19.81 -13.32 -7.33
C ARG A 35 20.26 -12.65 -6.05
N ILE A 36 19.35 -12.53 -5.09
CA ILE A 36 19.66 -12.13 -3.72
C ILE A 36 19.25 -13.25 -2.78
N PHE A 37 19.95 -13.30 -1.64
CA PHE A 37 19.68 -14.25 -0.58
C PHE A 37 19.19 -13.50 0.65
N VAL A 38 18.07 -13.91 1.20
CA VAL A 38 17.52 -13.36 2.44
C VAL A 38 17.47 -14.47 3.47
N HIS A 39 18.09 -14.25 4.63
CA HIS A 39 18.01 -15.17 5.76
C HIS A 39 16.91 -14.71 6.69
N LEU A 40 15.87 -15.55 6.87
CA LEU A 40 14.79 -15.27 7.81
C LEU A 40 15.20 -15.62 9.24
N ASP A 41 15.96 -16.70 9.36
CA ASP A 41 16.58 -17.21 10.60
C ASP A 41 17.86 -18.00 10.26
N ASP A 42 18.43 -18.67 11.24
CA ASP A 42 19.68 -19.43 11.09
C ASP A 42 19.53 -20.66 10.15
N GLN A 43 18.30 -21.13 9.92
CA GLN A 43 18.00 -22.33 9.12
C GLN A 43 17.32 -22.02 7.80
N THR A 44 16.61 -20.90 7.73
CA THR A 44 15.75 -20.54 6.59
C THR A 44 16.42 -19.46 5.73
N ARG A 45 16.89 -19.88 4.55
CA ARG A 45 17.44 -19.00 3.53
C ARG A 45 16.56 -19.06 2.29
N ILE A 46 15.99 -17.93 1.91
CA ILE A 46 15.25 -17.77 0.66
C ILE A 46 16.12 -17.18 -0.44
N VAL A 47 15.80 -17.55 -1.67
CA VAL A 47 16.46 -17.04 -2.89
C VAL A 47 15.44 -16.25 -3.68
N ALA A 48 15.71 -14.98 -3.93
CA ALA A 48 14.92 -14.19 -4.87
C ALA A 48 15.68 -14.01 -6.19
N ARG A 49 14.97 -14.13 -7.32
CA ARG A 49 15.46 -13.95 -8.68
C ARG A 49 15.00 -12.59 -9.20
N ARG A 50 15.89 -11.84 -9.80
CA ARG A 50 15.56 -10.53 -10.37
C ARG A 50 14.69 -10.66 -11.61
N THR A 51 13.61 -9.90 -11.65
CA THR A 51 12.77 -9.69 -12.83
C THR A 51 13.00 -8.31 -13.46
N ASN A 52 13.32 -7.30 -12.63
CA ASN A 52 13.55 -5.94 -13.09
C ASN A 52 14.59 -5.22 -12.20
N LEU A 53 15.27 -4.23 -12.79
CA LEU A 53 16.15 -3.31 -12.10
C LEU A 53 15.97 -1.91 -12.67
N GLU A 54 15.57 -0.97 -11.84
CA GLU A 54 15.28 0.40 -12.23
C GLU A 54 16.19 1.38 -11.49
N ALA A 55 16.91 2.23 -12.23
CA ALA A 55 17.69 3.30 -11.64
C ALA A 55 16.81 4.43 -11.12
N LYS A 56 17.09 4.90 -9.91
CA LYS A 56 16.43 6.05 -9.28
C LYS A 56 17.46 7.15 -9.01
N LYS A 57 17.01 8.38 -8.77
CA LYS A 57 17.88 9.53 -8.50
C LYS A 57 18.93 9.24 -7.40
N ASN A 58 18.56 8.52 -6.36
CA ASN A 58 19.41 8.27 -5.19
C ASN A 58 19.66 6.78 -4.92
N GLY A 59 19.43 5.90 -5.89
CA GLY A 59 19.58 4.46 -5.68
C GLY A 59 19.01 3.63 -6.82
N TRP A 60 18.51 2.46 -6.46
CA TRP A 60 18.02 1.45 -7.39
C TRP A 60 16.82 0.73 -6.78
N THR A 61 15.79 0.49 -7.57
CA THR A 61 14.72 -0.43 -7.21
C THR A 61 14.95 -1.76 -7.92
N TRP A 62 15.16 -2.80 -7.14
CA TRP A 62 15.33 -4.17 -7.57
C TRP A 62 14.01 -4.91 -7.35
N ARG A 63 13.42 -5.46 -8.39
CA ARG A 63 12.22 -6.29 -8.30
C ARG A 63 12.57 -7.71 -8.68
N GLY A 64 11.90 -8.66 -8.04
CA GLY A 64 12.11 -10.07 -8.29
C GLY A 64 10.99 -10.93 -7.74
N GLU A 65 11.21 -12.22 -7.79
CA GLU A 65 10.32 -13.24 -7.26
C GLU A 65 11.10 -14.23 -6.40
N ILE A 66 10.47 -14.78 -5.38
CA ILE A 66 11.05 -15.86 -4.60
C ILE A 66 11.06 -17.12 -5.46
N ALA A 67 12.26 -17.72 -5.59
CA ALA A 67 12.46 -18.84 -6.51
C ALA A 67 11.62 -20.09 -6.20
N GLU A 68 11.25 -20.25 -4.92
CA GLU A 68 10.47 -21.38 -4.43
C GLU A 68 8.95 -21.17 -4.60
N THR A 69 8.46 -19.96 -4.26
CA THR A 69 7.01 -19.69 -4.15
C THR A 69 6.47 -18.82 -5.27
N GLY A 70 7.33 -18.14 -6.03
CA GLY A 70 6.93 -17.16 -7.05
C GLY A 70 6.40 -15.85 -6.46
N GLU A 71 6.41 -15.70 -5.12
CA GLU A 71 5.94 -14.49 -4.46
C GLU A 71 6.85 -13.30 -4.78
N PRO A 72 6.27 -12.10 -4.97
CA PRO A 72 7.05 -10.93 -5.38
C PRO A 72 7.96 -10.40 -4.26
N VAL A 73 9.12 -9.89 -4.68
CA VAL A 73 10.11 -9.23 -3.83
C VAL A 73 10.43 -7.87 -4.40
N MET A 74 10.46 -6.85 -3.55
CA MET A 74 10.96 -5.52 -3.90
C MET A 74 12.02 -5.08 -2.89
N MET A 75 13.19 -4.65 -3.40
CA MET A 75 14.26 -4.07 -2.60
C MET A 75 14.68 -2.74 -3.19
N MET A 76 14.84 -1.74 -2.34
CA MET A 76 15.39 -0.44 -2.70
C MET A 76 16.81 -0.30 -2.13
N TRP A 77 17.77 -0.08 -3.01
CA TRP A 77 19.19 0.12 -2.68
C TRP A 77 19.52 1.60 -2.77
N TRP A 78 19.96 2.18 -1.69
CA TRP A 78 20.30 3.59 -1.59
C TRP A 78 21.81 3.84 -1.72
N LYS A 79 22.21 4.99 -2.27
CA LYS A 79 23.63 5.33 -2.53
C LYS A 79 24.57 5.20 -1.33
N LYS A 80 24.08 5.23 -0.11
CA LYS A 80 24.91 5.10 1.10
C LYS A 80 24.91 3.68 1.68
N GLY A 81 24.58 2.68 0.88
CA GLY A 81 24.57 1.28 1.30
C GLY A 81 23.34 0.88 2.14
N ARG A 82 22.38 1.78 2.33
CA ARG A 82 21.10 1.44 2.96
C ARG A 82 20.28 0.58 2.03
N VAL A 83 19.56 -0.37 2.58
CA VAL A 83 18.60 -1.22 1.86
C VAL A 83 17.29 -1.20 2.60
N SER A 84 16.22 -0.96 1.92
CA SER A 84 14.85 -1.18 2.41
C SER A 84 14.10 -2.04 1.44
N GLY A 85 13.12 -2.80 1.91
CA GLY A 85 12.38 -3.68 1.02
C GLY A 85 11.24 -4.40 1.72
N MET A 86 10.47 -5.09 0.91
CA MET A 86 9.39 -5.93 1.37
C MET A 86 9.24 -7.16 0.48
N PHE A 87 8.78 -8.24 1.06
CA PHE A 87 8.41 -9.46 0.35
C PHE A 87 7.43 -10.27 1.19
N SER A 88 6.68 -11.13 0.53
CA SER A 88 5.95 -12.20 1.21
C SER A 88 6.66 -13.54 1.02
N TYR A 89 6.56 -14.41 2.00
CA TYR A 89 7.05 -15.77 1.92
C TYR A 89 6.12 -16.70 2.68
N ARG A 90 5.51 -17.63 1.96
CA ARG A 90 4.52 -18.59 2.49
C ARG A 90 3.38 -17.92 3.26
N GLY A 91 2.95 -16.73 2.77
CA GLY A 91 1.84 -15.98 3.34
C GLY A 91 2.22 -15.01 4.45
N ASP A 92 3.43 -15.04 4.98
CA ASP A 92 3.94 -14.06 5.91
C ASP A 92 4.58 -12.88 5.19
N MET A 93 4.34 -11.69 5.70
CA MET A 93 4.93 -10.45 5.17
C MET A 93 6.20 -10.09 5.93
N TYR A 94 7.23 -9.70 5.21
CA TYR A 94 8.52 -9.30 5.78
C TYR A 94 8.91 -7.92 5.26
N THR A 95 9.40 -7.06 6.16
CA THR A 95 10.02 -5.78 5.78
C THR A 95 11.47 -5.75 6.18
N LEU A 96 12.31 -5.24 5.28
CA LEU A 96 13.69 -4.89 5.54
C LEU A 96 13.79 -3.37 5.68
N LYS A 97 14.27 -2.89 6.82
CA LYS A 97 14.44 -1.46 7.10
C LYS A 97 15.77 -1.18 7.81
N ASN A 98 16.19 0.07 7.73
CA ASN A 98 17.40 0.51 8.44
C ASN A 98 17.03 0.92 9.87
N VAL A 99 17.81 0.50 10.84
CA VAL A 99 17.67 0.91 12.23
C VAL A 99 19.01 1.35 12.79
N THR A 100 19.00 2.32 13.72
CA THR A 100 20.21 2.74 14.43
C THR A 100 20.34 1.92 15.72
N THR A 101 21.53 1.38 15.92
CA THR A 101 21.91 0.68 17.15
C THR A 101 23.10 1.39 17.80
N THR A 102 23.49 0.98 19.00
CA THR A 102 24.73 1.45 19.64
C THR A 102 25.99 1.14 18.84
N GLY A 103 25.93 0.14 17.94
CA GLY A 103 27.02 -0.25 17.02
C GLY A 103 26.97 0.42 15.65
N GLY A 104 26.01 1.32 15.42
CA GLY A 104 25.80 1.99 14.13
C GLY A 104 24.49 1.60 13.44
N GLU A 105 24.35 1.99 12.16
CA GLU A 105 23.18 1.62 11.34
C GLU A 105 23.27 0.16 10.91
N VAL A 106 22.18 -0.57 11.06
CA VAL A 106 22.02 -1.96 10.63
C VAL A 106 20.70 -2.15 9.87
N HIS A 107 20.64 -3.20 9.07
CA HIS A 107 19.39 -3.60 8.43
C HIS A 107 18.64 -4.55 9.35
N ALA A 108 17.38 -4.23 9.62
CA ALA A 108 16.48 -5.07 10.42
C ALA A 108 15.42 -5.69 9.52
N LEU A 109 15.29 -7.02 9.59
CA LEU A 109 14.18 -7.75 9.00
C LEU A 109 13.08 -7.91 10.07
N ALA A 110 11.90 -7.43 9.78
CA ALA A 110 10.75 -7.59 10.65
C ALA A 110 9.69 -8.42 9.93
N GLN A 111 9.20 -9.47 10.60
CA GLN A 111 8.01 -10.17 10.17
C GLN A 111 6.78 -9.37 10.59
N GLY A 112 5.92 -9.04 9.62
CA GLY A 112 4.66 -8.40 9.88
C GLY A 112 3.65 -9.39 10.43
N ASN A 113 3.12 -9.11 11.61
CA ASN A 113 1.98 -9.87 12.12
C ASN A 113 0.69 -9.26 11.59
N SER A 114 0.18 -9.80 10.48
CA SER A 114 -1.08 -9.34 9.87
C SER A 114 -2.30 -9.48 10.78
N GLU A 115 -2.22 -10.28 11.86
CA GLU A 115 -3.30 -10.41 12.85
C GLU A 115 -3.36 -9.22 13.82
N ARG A 116 -2.23 -8.52 13.99
CA ARG A 116 -2.13 -7.31 14.82
C ARG A 116 -2.31 -6.02 14.04
N MET A 117 -2.46 -6.10 12.72
CA MET A 117 -2.73 -4.94 11.90
C MET A 117 -4.18 -4.49 12.09
N PRO A 118 -4.45 -3.18 12.13
CA PRO A 118 -5.79 -2.66 12.11
C PRO A 118 -6.61 -3.23 10.95
N VAL A 119 -7.91 -3.40 11.18
CA VAL A 119 -8.83 -3.82 10.12
C VAL A 119 -9.10 -2.64 9.20
N GLN A 120 -9.18 -2.89 7.91
CA GLN A 120 -9.59 -1.87 6.95
C GLN A 120 -11.11 -1.73 7.00
N PRO A 121 -11.68 -0.54 7.26
CA PRO A 121 -13.11 -0.36 7.26
C PRO A 121 -13.65 -0.43 5.82
N PRO A 122 -14.92 -0.79 5.62
CA PRO A 122 -15.57 -0.59 4.35
C PRO A 122 -15.46 0.89 3.95
N THR A 123 -15.11 1.17 2.69
CA THR A 123 -15.06 2.55 2.19
C THR A 123 -16.41 3.22 2.42
N PRO A 124 -16.47 4.43 2.98
CA PRO A 124 -17.73 5.14 3.12
C PRO A 124 -18.45 5.23 1.76
N ARG A 125 -19.73 4.93 1.72
CA ARG A 125 -20.52 5.06 0.49
C ARG A 125 -20.44 6.50 0.00
N SER A 126 -20.42 6.69 -1.32
CA SER A 126 -20.63 7.99 -1.92
C SER A 126 -21.93 8.57 -1.41
N ALA A 127 -21.86 9.38 -0.37
CA ALA A 127 -22.92 10.30 -0.06
C ALA A 127 -22.96 11.31 -1.22
N SER A 128 -24.15 11.68 -1.62
CA SER A 128 -24.37 12.73 -2.61
C SER A 128 -23.56 13.99 -2.27
N ALA A 129 -23.36 14.84 -3.24
CA ALA A 129 -22.51 16.05 -3.29
C ALA A 129 -22.57 17.06 -2.13
N ASP A 130 -23.03 16.70 -0.94
CA ASP A 130 -23.25 17.58 0.20
C ASP A 130 -22.38 17.23 1.44
N HIS A 131 -21.19 16.67 1.20
CA HIS A 131 -20.25 16.27 2.27
C HIS A 131 -19.97 17.36 3.30
N ARG A 132 -19.85 18.61 2.87
CA ARG A 132 -19.51 19.72 3.77
C ARG A 132 -20.58 20.05 4.81
N ARG A 133 -21.82 19.66 4.56
CA ARG A 133 -22.92 19.88 5.52
C ARG A 133 -23.09 18.73 6.51
N ASP A 134 -22.76 17.51 6.10
CA ASP A 134 -22.97 16.33 6.93
C ASP A 134 -21.93 16.19 8.05
N HIS A 135 -20.72 16.78 7.90
CA HIS A 135 -19.67 16.70 8.92
C HIS A 135 -20.00 17.46 10.21
N ALA A 136 -20.70 18.59 10.13
CA ALA A 136 -21.15 19.33 11.30
C ALA A 136 -22.24 18.57 12.09
N GLY A 137 -22.98 17.67 11.42
CA GLY A 137 -23.99 16.82 12.04
C GLY A 137 -23.44 15.55 12.68
N LEU A 138 -22.37 14.98 12.13
CA LEU A 138 -21.79 13.73 12.60
C LEU A 138 -20.97 13.86 13.90
N GLU A 139 -20.40 15.04 14.18
CA GLU A 139 -19.81 15.31 15.50
C GLU A 139 -20.86 15.33 16.63
N ALA A 140 -22.12 15.62 16.30
CA ALA A 140 -23.23 15.66 17.26
C ALA A 140 -23.90 14.31 17.52
N GLN A 141 -23.66 13.28 16.69
CA GLN A 141 -24.30 11.97 16.79
C GLN A 141 -23.33 10.84 17.18
N ARG A 142 -22.37 11.09 18.06
CA ARG A 142 -21.63 10.03 18.74
C ARG A 142 -22.52 9.34 19.76
N ASP A 143 -23.27 8.34 19.34
CA ASP A 143 -23.76 7.29 20.22
C ASP A 143 -22.70 6.16 20.24
N PRO A 144 -21.98 5.97 21.34
CA PRO A 144 -20.96 4.91 21.46
C PRO A 144 -21.56 3.50 21.42
N ALA A 145 -22.88 3.35 21.38
CA ALA A 145 -23.59 2.08 21.38
C ALA A 145 -24.02 1.59 19.99
N HIS A 146 -23.83 2.39 18.92
CA HIS A 146 -24.06 1.88 17.59
C HIS A 146 -22.75 1.27 17.04
N PRO A 147 -22.65 -0.08 16.95
CA PRO A 147 -21.77 -0.67 15.97
C PRO A 147 -22.16 -0.04 14.64
N LEU A 148 -21.16 0.31 13.80
CA LEU A 148 -21.41 0.68 12.40
C LEU A 148 -22.23 -0.47 11.80
N SER A 149 -23.53 -0.38 12.03
CA SER A 149 -24.47 -1.39 11.62
C SER A 149 -24.36 -1.44 10.13
N VAL A 150 -23.92 -2.59 9.67
CA VAL A 150 -24.11 -3.09 8.33
C VAL A 150 -25.49 -2.60 7.89
N LEU A 151 -25.54 -1.46 7.19
CA LEU A 151 -26.74 -1.02 6.54
C LEU A 151 -27.05 -2.13 5.55
N ALA A 152 -28.11 -2.86 5.85
CA ALA A 152 -28.59 -3.96 5.04
C ALA A 152 -28.67 -3.50 3.59
N TYR A 153 -27.81 -4.06 2.77
CA TYR A 153 -27.83 -3.86 1.34
C TYR A 153 -29.14 -4.43 0.82
N ALA A 154 -30.00 -3.58 0.30
CA ALA A 154 -31.10 -4.06 -0.52
C ALA A 154 -30.48 -4.83 -1.69
N ARG A 155 -30.73 -6.13 -1.77
CA ARG A 155 -30.35 -6.95 -2.91
C ARG A 155 -31.00 -6.33 -4.16
N GLY A 156 -30.18 -5.67 -4.98
CA GLY A 156 -30.57 -5.25 -6.31
C GLY A 156 -30.77 -6.50 -7.20
N PRO A 157 -31.73 -6.49 -8.10
CA PRO A 157 -31.93 -7.58 -9.02
C PRO A 157 -30.83 -7.59 -10.08
N SER A 158 -30.39 -8.77 -10.44
CA SER A 158 -29.57 -9.14 -11.60
C SER A 158 -28.13 -8.63 -11.64
N ARG A 159 -27.21 -9.60 -11.83
CA ARG A 159 -25.80 -9.32 -12.16
C ARG A 159 -25.71 -8.42 -13.39
N PRO A 160 -24.83 -7.40 -13.41
CA PRO A 160 -24.68 -6.56 -14.59
C PRO A 160 -24.28 -7.42 -15.77
N ASN A 161 -24.83 -7.09 -16.91
CA ASN A 161 -24.34 -7.62 -18.17
C ASN A 161 -23.02 -6.91 -18.51
N VAL A 162 -21.94 -7.26 -17.79
CA VAL A 162 -20.62 -6.68 -17.98
C VAL A 162 -20.00 -7.30 -19.21
N THR A 163 -19.82 -6.51 -20.25
CA THR A 163 -19.03 -6.91 -21.42
C THR A 163 -17.54 -6.78 -21.07
N PRO A 164 -16.77 -7.89 -21.11
CA PRO A 164 -15.33 -7.81 -20.91
C PRO A 164 -14.67 -6.93 -21.98
N LEU A 165 -13.59 -6.22 -21.62
CA LEU A 165 -12.75 -5.58 -22.64
C LEU A 165 -12.08 -6.66 -23.49
N SER A 166 -12.12 -6.46 -24.80
CA SER A 166 -11.29 -7.22 -25.73
C SER A 166 -9.79 -6.97 -25.45
N LEU A 167 -8.94 -7.89 -25.85
CA LEU A 167 -7.48 -7.68 -25.76
C LEU A 167 -7.00 -6.46 -26.55
N ALA A 168 -7.67 -6.12 -27.65
CA ALA A 168 -7.34 -4.94 -28.43
C ALA A 168 -7.65 -3.64 -27.68
N GLU A 169 -8.82 -3.53 -27.06
CA GLU A 169 -9.20 -2.38 -26.23
C GLU A 169 -8.28 -2.24 -25.01
N ARG A 170 -7.97 -3.35 -24.34
CA ARG A 170 -7.04 -3.34 -23.20
C ARG A 170 -5.65 -2.86 -23.61
N ARG A 171 -5.12 -3.33 -24.75
CA ARG A 171 -3.85 -2.84 -25.32
C ARG A 171 -3.88 -1.36 -25.68
N ALA A 172 -5.00 -0.87 -26.21
CA ALA A 172 -5.16 0.56 -26.54
C ALA A 172 -5.10 1.43 -25.28
N LEU A 173 -5.73 1.01 -24.18
CA LEU A 173 -5.63 1.69 -22.89
C LEU A 173 -4.20 1.61 -22.33
N ALA A 174 -3.58 0.43 -22.38
CA ALA A 174 -2.22 0.22 -21.88
C ALA A 174 -1.12 0.92 -22.71
N ALA A 175 -1.42 1.39 -23.92
CA ALA A 175 -0.49 2.17 -24.72
C ALA A 175 -0.25 3.59 -24.17
N LYS A 176 -1.16 4.13 -23.37
CA LYS A 176 -1.03 5.44 -22.75
C LYS A 176 -0.14 5.35 -21.51
N GLN A 177 0.93 6.14 -21.46
CA GLN A 177 1.74 6.30 -20.27
C GLN A 177 1.09 7.35 -19.36
N ILE A 178 0.67 6.95 -18.15
CA ILE A 178 -0.05 7.79 -17.21
C ILE A 178 0.78 7.88 -15.92
N THR A 179 0.97 9.09 -15.42
CA THR A 179 1.62 9.34 -14.14
C THR A 179 0.67 10.11 -13.24
N ILE A 180 0.40 9.57 -12.05
CA ILE A 180 -0.36 10.22 -10.99
C ILE A 180 0.63 10.75 -9.96
N ASP A 181 0.60 12.03 -9.68
CA ASP A 181 1.47 12.71 -8.74
C ASP A 181 0.92 12.63 -7.33
N VAL A 182 1.72 12.11 -6.40
CA VAL A 182 1.32 11.86 -5.02
C VAL A 182 2.14 12.71 -4.05
N MET A 183 1.46 13.40 -3.16
CA MET A 183 2.04 14.05 -2.00
C MET A 183 1.79 13.21 -0.75
N VAL A 184 2.83 12.95 0.03
CA VAL A 184 2.73 12.22 1.30
C VAL A 184 3.02 13.17 2.46
N LEU A 185 2.07 13.29 3.38
CA LEU A 185 2.24 13.98 4.65
C LEU A 185 2.37 12.95 5.77
N TYR A 186 3.14 13.25 6.81
CA TYR A 186 3.27 12.36 7.95
C TYR A 186 3.39 13.13 9.27
N THR A 187 2.95 12.53 10.36
CA THR A 187 2.89 13.17 11.66
C THR A 187 4.21 13.09 12.43
N GLY A 188 4.32 13.84 13.50
CA GLY A 188 5.44 13.77 14.42
C GLY A 188 5.60 12.41 15.09
N LYS A 189 4.48 11.72 15.39
CA LYS A 189 4.51 10.35 15.95
C LYS A 189 5.13 9.35 14.95
N VAL A 190 4.73 9.43 13.69
CA VAL A 190 5.34 8.61 12.63
C VAL A 190 6.82 8.91 12.47
N ALA A 191 7.20 10.20 12.46
CA ALA A 191 8.59 10.62 12.34
C ALA A 191 9.50 10.03 13.43
N SER A 192 8.98 9.80 14.63
CA SER A 192 9.73 9.19 15.73
C SER A 192 10.03 7.70 15.58
N LYS A 193 9.36 7.01 14.64
CA LYS A 193 9.46 5.54 14.47
C LYS A 193 10.41 5.11 13.35
N TYR A 194 10.86 6.04 12.52
CA TYR A 194 11.70 5.75 11.36
C TYR A 194 12.90 6.68 11.31
N LEU A 195 14.01 6.18 10.77
CA LEU A 195 15.21 7.01 10.52
C LEU A 195 14.99 8.00 9.37
N ASP A 196 14.19 7.61 8.40
CA ASP A 196 13.96 8.38 7.18
C ASP A 196 12.57 8.03 6.63
N VAL A 197 11.54 8.73 7.11
CA VAL A 197 10.15 8.48 6.68
C VAL A 197 9.96 8.67 5.19
N ASP A 198 10.69 9.62 4.58
CA ASP A 198 10.59 9.89 3.15
C ASP A 198 10.99 8.69 2.31
N LYS A 199 12.00 7.92 2.77
CA LYS A 199 12.47 6.71 2.08
C LYS A 199 11.78 5.45 2.58
N ASP A 200 11.73 5.28 3.91
CA ASP A 200 11.33 4.01 4.51
C ASP A 200 9.81 3.81 4.50
N VAL A 201 9.04 4.88 4.32
CA VAL A 201 7.57 4.84 4.25
C VAL A 201 7.05 5.43 2.94
N ALA A 202 7.25 6.73 2.70
CA ALA A 202 6.60 7.41 1.59
C ALA A 202 7.04 6.85 0.23
N LEU A 203 8.34 6.89 -0.07
CA LEU A 203 8.83 6.39 -1.36
C LEU A 203 8.66 4.87 -1.47
N HIS A 204 8.85 4.13 -0.36
CA HIS A 204 8.62 2.69 -0.33
C HIS A 204 7.20 2.34 -0.79
N SER A 205 6.18 2.96 -0.22
CA SER A 205 4.77 2.70 -0.57
C SER A 205 4.45 3.04 -2.03
N ILE A 206 5.06 4.10 -2.58
CA ILE A 206 4.91 4.45 -4.00
C ILE A 206 5.56 3.41 -4.91
N GLU A 207 6.74 2.92 -4.55
CA GLU A 207 7.40 1.87 -5.34
C GLU A 207 6.67 0.52 -5.27
N GLU A 208 6.04 0.21 -4.14
CA GLU A 208 5.15 -0.95 -4.02
C GLU A 208 3.93 -0.84 -4.92
N ALA A 209 3.28 0.33 -4.94
CA ALA A 209 2.17 0.57 -5.85
C ALA A 209 2.61 0.36 -7.30
N ASN A 210 3.76 0.92 -7.68
CA ASN A 210 4.30 0.74 -9.03
C ASN A 210 4.64 -0.73 -9.34
N ALA A 211 5.16 -1.47 -8.37
CA ALA A 211 5.38 -2.90 -8.51
C ALA A 211 4.07 -3.66 -8.73
N SER A 212 3.02 -3.34 -7.98
CA SER A 212 1.72 -3.97 -8.11
C SER A 212 1.08 -3.73 -9.48
N PHE A 213 1.26 -2.55 -10.05
CA PHE A 213 0.79 -2.26 -11.41
C PHE A 213 1.53 -3.11 -12.45
N VAL A 214 2.85 -3.24 -12.33
CA VAL A 214 3.64 -4.11 -13.21
C VAL A 214 3.21 -5.57 -13.08
N ASN A 215 3.04 -6.07 -11.86
CA ASN A 215 2.60 -7.45 -11.59
C ASN A 215 1.21 -7.76 -12.18
N SER A 216 0.42 -6.73 -12.42
CA SER A 216 -0.97 -6.84 -12.92
C SER A 216 -1.11 -6.49 -14.41
N ASP A 217 0.00 -6.42 -15.16
CA ASP A 217 0.03 -6.05 -16.59
C ASP A 217 -0.60 -4.68 -16.90
N ILE A 218 -0.46 -3.74 -15.97
CA ILE A 218 -0.90 -2.33 -16.11
C ILE A 218 0.23 -1.35 -15.78
N GLY A 219 1.49 -1.74 -16.05
CA GLY A 219 2.69 -0.96 -15.74
C GLY A 219 2.86 0.33 -16.53
N ASN A 220 1.93 0.65 -17.43
CA ASN A 220 1.79 1.94 -18.10
C ASN A 220 1.25 3.05 -17.16
N VAL A 221 0.61 2.67 -16.05
CA VAL A 221 0.20 3.57 -14.97
C VAL A 221 1.30 3.58 -13.90
N LYS A 222 1.68 4.78 -13.44
CA LYS A 222 2.71 4.96 -12.41
C LYS A 222 2.27 6.01 -11.41
N LEU A 223 2.61 5.79 -10.14
CA LEU A 223 2.60 6.83 -9.13
C LEU A 223 3.98 7.48 -9.05
N ARG A 224 4.02 8.79 -8.82
CA ARG A 224 5.24 9.55 -8.60
C ARG A 224 5.15 10.34 -7.31
N LEU A 225 6.06 10.10 -6.38
CA LEU A 225 6.18 10.93 -5.17
C LEU A 225 6.72 12.31 -5.57
N VAL A 226 5.88 13.34 -5.52
CA VAL A 226 6.28 14.71 -5.87
C VAL A 226 6.68 15.53 -4.64
N HIS A 227 6.16 15.17 -3.46
CA HIS A 227 6.51 15.82 -2.20
C HIS A 227 6.26 14.87 -1.02
N SER A 228 7.12 14.97 -0.02
CA SER A 228 6.91 14.34 1.29
C SER A 228 7.30 15.32 2.39
N GLN A 229 6.45 15.47 3.42
CA GLN A 229 6.66 16.45 4.47
C GLN A 229 6.07 16.01 5.80
N ARG A 230 6.84 16.22 6.88
CA ARG A 230 6.28 16.17 8.24
C ARG A 230 5.34 17.35 8.47
N ILE A 231 4.20 17.04 9.11
CA ILE A 231 3.26 18.08 9.62
C ILE A 231 3.19 18.00 11.15
N ASP A 232 2.91 19.15 11.76
CA ASP A 232 2.71 19.26 13.20
C ASP A 232 1.21 19.08 13.52
N TYR A 233 0.77 17.82 13.50
CA TYR A 233 -0.60 17.41 13.74
C TYR A 233 -0.69 16.49 14.95
N ASP A 234 -1.61 16.80 15.85
CA ASP A 234 -1.93 16.00 17.03
C ASP A 234 -2.98 14.93 16.69
N GLU A 235 -2.56 13.67 16.60
CA GLU A 235 -3.42 12.53 16.32
C GLU A 235 -4.39 12.16 17.46
N SER A 236 -4.25 12.75 18.66
CA SER A 236 -5.19 12.52 19.77
C SER A 236 -6.59 13.06 19.50
N GLN A 237 -6.76 13.81 18.40
CA GLN A 237 -8.03 14.46 18.02
C GLN A 237 -9.03 13.54 17.32
N GLY A 238 -8.82 12.25 17.32
CA GLY A 238 -9.79 11.29 16.76
C GLY A 238 -9.14 10.04 16.14
N GLU A 239 -9.85 9.44 15.23
CA GLU A 239 -9.49 8.25 14.47
C GLU A 239 -9.29 8.58 12.99
N HIS A 240 -8.98 7.58 12.15
CA HIS A 240 -8.73 7.75 10.71
C HIS A 240 -9.77 8.63 10.02
N PHE A 241 -11.06 8.44 10.32
CA PHE A 241 -12.13 9.27 9.77
C PHE A 241 -11.94 10.75 10.10
N ASN A 242 -11.66 11.06 11.36
CA ASN A 242 -11.47 12.45 11.79
C ASN A 242 -10.19 13.05 11.16
N HIS A 243 -9.11 12.30 11.08
CA HIS A 243 -7.85 12.73 10.46
C HIS A 243 -8.04 13.05 8.98
N LEU A 244 -8.74 12.15 8.26
CA LEU A 244 -9.03 12.30 6.84
C LEU A 244 -9.84 13.57 6.56
N TYR A 245 -10.99 13.73 7.22
CA TYR A 245 -11.87 14.85 6.91
C TYR A 245 -11.38 16.18 7.46
N ARG A 246 -10.62 16.23 8.55
CA ARG A 246 -9.89 17.45 8.95
C ARG A 246 -8.89 17.87 7.87
N MET A 247 -8.25 16.93 7.20
CA MET A 247 -7.32 17.22 6.09
C MET A 247 -8.08 17.72 4.86
N VAL A 248 -9.16 17.07 4.47
CA VAL A 248 -10.04 17.49 3.35
C VAL A 248 -10.59 18.89 3.57
N ASP A 249 -11.09 19.18 4.78
CA ASP A 249 -11.70 20.46 5.13
C ASP A 249 -10.69 21.56 5.49
N GLY A 250 -9.39 21.24 5.48
CA GLY A 250 -8.33 22.21 5.79
C GLY A 250 -8.36 22.72 7.22
N VAL A 251 -8.77 21.91 8.20
CA VAL A 251 -8.94 22.36 9.60
C VAL A 251 -7.61 22.44 10.33
N GLY A 252 -7.33 23.55 10.99
CA GLY A 252 -6.14 23.73 11.85
C GLY A 252 -4.83 23.60 11.06
N THR A 253 -3.99 22.66 11.42
CA THR A 253 -2.69 22.37 10.75
C THR A 253 -2.85 22.10 9.25
N PHE A 254 -3.99 21.56 8.83
CA PHE A 254 -4.26 21.25 7.44
C PHE A 254 -4.68 22.44 6.56
N ALA A 255 -4.86 23.63 7.12
CA ALA A 255 -5.33 24.82 6.38
C ALA A 255 -4.45 25.20 5.16
N LYS A 256 -3.18 24.77 5.15
CA LYS A 256 -2.24 25.04 4.05
C LYS A 256 -2.05 23.87 3.10
N VAL A 257 -2.69 22.72 3.36
CA VAL A 257 -2.47 21.49 2.59
C VAL A 257 -2.93 21.65 1.15
N GLU A 258 -4.08 22.29 0.93
CA GLU A 258 -4.59 22.51 -0.43
C GLU A 258 -3.67 23.43 -1.25
N ALA A 259 -3.16 24.51 -0.65
CA ALA A 259 -2.20 25.39 -1.31
C ALA A 259 -0.88 24.66 -1.63
N LEU A 260 -0.38 23.86 -0.69
CA LEU A 260 0.82 23.04 -0.90
C LEU A 260 0.59 21.99 -1.98
N ARG A 261 -0.55 21.31 -1.99
CA ARG A 261 -0.95 20.35 -3.01
C ARG A 261 -0.93 20.97 -4.42
N ASN A 262 -1.50 22.19 -4.54
CA ASN A 262 -1.51 22.94 -5.80
C ASN A 262 -0.09 23.35 -6.23
N GLU A 263 0.75 23.83 -5.29
CA GLU A 263 2.16 24.19 -5.54
C GLU A 263 2.96 22.99 -6.07
N LYS A 264 2.77 21.82 -5.45
CA LYS A 264 3.48 20.57 -5.81
C LYS A 264 2.82 19.84 -6.98
N ARG A 265 1.68 20.31 -7.47
CA ARG A 265 0.86 19.67 -8.50
C ARG A 265 0.56 18.22 -8.17
N ALA A 266 0.18 17.96 -6.93
CA ALA A 266 -0.12 16.62 -6.49
C ALA A 266 -1.58 16.27 -6.77
N ASP A 267 -1.79 15.23 -7.56
CA ASP A 267 -3.14 14.71 -7.88
C ASP A 267 -3.80 14.11 -6.64
N VAL A 268 -3.01 13.42 -5.81
CA VAL A 268 -3.47 12.71 -4.61
C VAL A 268 -2.64 13.10 -3.40
N VAL A 269 -3.28 13.21 -2.24
CA VAL A 269 -2.61 13.43 -0.95
C VAL A 269 -2.87 12.25 -0.02
N VAL A 270 -1.79 11.72 0.58
CA VAL A 270 -1.85 10.66 1.58
C VAL A 270 -1.26 11.16 2.90
N LEU A 271 -2.02 11.03 3.98
CA LEU A 271 -1.55 11.30 5.34
C LEU A 271 -1.16 10.00 6.03
N ILE A 272 0.08 9.90 6.49
CA ILE A 272 0.56 8.75 7.28
C ILE A 272 0.48 9.09 8.76
N VAL A 273 -0.21 8.24 9.52
CA VAL A 273 -0.48 8.39 10.96
C VAL A 273 0.01 7.19 11.77
N ASP A 274 0.10 7.36 13.10
CA ASP A 274 0.33 6.29 14.07
C ASP A 274 -0.97 5.81 14.75
N ASP A 275 -2.10 6.38 14.37
CA ASP A 275 -3.41 5.93 14.83
C ASP A 275 -3.72 4.54 14.29
N ALA A 276 -3.96 3.59 15.20
CA ALA A 276 -4.21 2.19 14.89
C ALA A 276 -5.71 1.82 14.82
N SER A 277 -6.59 2.79 14.68
CA SER A 277 -8.04 2.54 14.53
C SER A 277 -8.38 1.85 13.21
N SER A 278 -7.55 2.05 12.19
CA SER A 278 -7.66 1.41 10.87
C SER A 278 -6.30 1.26 10.19
N CYS A 279 -6.22 0.41 9.16
CA CYS A 279 -5.06 0.38 8.25
C CYS A 279 -5.05 1.55 7.28
N GLY A 280 -6.21 1.96 6.79
CA GLY A 280 -6.33 3.08 5.87
C GLY A 280 -7.79 3.46 5.63
N LEU A 281 -7.98 4.63 5.05
CA LEU A 281 -9.27 5.15 4.63
C LEU A 281 -9.07 6.18 3.52
N ALA A 282 -9.70 5.96 2.37
CA ALA A 282 -9.89 6.97 1.33
C ALA A 282 -11.22 7.70 1.52
N THR A 283 -11.36 8.88 0.98
CA THR A 283 -12.61 9.65 1.03
C THR A 283 -13.78 8.90 0.43
N ARG A 284 -13.57 8.33 -0.77
CA ARG A 284 -14.55 7.48 -1.47
C ARG A 284 -13.94 6.76 -2.67
N VAL A 285 -14.72 5.83 -3.22
CA VAL A 285 -14.42 5.18 -4.51
C VAL A 285 -14.70 6.17 -5.65
N ALA A 286 -13.78 6.25 -6.60
CA ALA A 286 -13.81 7.17 -7.73
C ALA A 286 -13.94 8.65 -7.30
N ALA A 287 -13.09 9.06 -6.35
CA ALA A 287 -13.04 10.42 -5.85
C ALA A 287 -12.77 11.43 -6.97
N ASP A 288 -13.29 12.62 -6.82
CA ASP A 288 -12.93 13.76 -7.67
C ASP A 288 -11.68 14.50 -7.14
N ALA A 289 -11.33 15.61 -7.79
CA ALA A 289 -10.11 16.33 -7.46
C ALA A 289 -10.10 16.91 -6.05
N GLU A 290 -11.25 17.37 -5.54
CA GLU A 290 -11.41 17.96 -4.21
C GLU A 290 -11.34 16.93 -3.11
N GLU A 291 -11.61 15.65 -3.45
CA GLU A 291 -11.69 14.54 -2.50
C GLU A 291 -10.59 13.49 -2.71
N ALA A 292 -9.54 13.78 -3.48
CA ALA A 292 -8.46 12.85 -3.71
C ALA A 292 -7.47 12.78 -2.53
N PHE A 293 -7.97 12.37 -1.37
CA PHE A 293 -7.25 12.27 -0.11
C PHE A 293 -7.41 10.89 0.52
N ALA A 294 -6.37 10.45 1.23
CA ALA A 294 -6.39 9.23 2.01
C ALA A 294 -5.59 9.39 3.31
N VAL A 295 -5.90 8.58 4.32
CA VAL A 295 -5.12 8.41 5.54
C VAL A 295 -4.72 6.96 5.69
N VAL A 296 -3.48 6.68 6.13
CA VAL A 296 -2.95 5.33 6.27
C VAL A 296 -2.11 5.21 7.52
N HIS A 297 -2.31 4.14 8.29
CA HIS A 297 -1.45 3.79 9.42
C HIS A 297 -0.05 3.41 8.92
N HIS A 298 0.99 3.94 9.57
CA HIS A 298 2.38 3.81 9.12
C HIS A 298 2.85 2.36 8.92
N ALA A 299 2.45 1.44 9.80
CA ALA A 299 2.84 0.03 9.68
C ALA A 299 2.10 -0.66 8.51
N CYS A 300 0.84 -0.31 8.29
CA CYS A 300 0.06 -0.82 7.15
C CYS A 300 0.59 -0.26 5.81
N ALA A 301 1.11 0.96 5.80
CA ALA A 301 1.72 1.57 4.62
C ALA A 301 2.88 0.75 4.08
N VAL A 302 3.64 0.08 4.97
CA VAL A 302 4.85 -0.69 4.60
C VAL A 302 4.71 -2.20 4.72
N LEU A 303 3.56 -2.73 5.15
CA LEU A 303 3.37 -4.16 5.40
C LEU A 303 2.18 -4.77 4.68
N THR A 304 1.20 -3.96 4.28
CA THR A 304 -0.08 -4.49 3.79
C THR A 304 -0.59 -3.83 2.51
N TYR A 305 0.25 -3.13 1.78
CA TYR A 305 -0.12 -2.41 0.55
C TYR A 305 -1.27 -1.40 0.76
N SER A 306 -1.38 -0.79 1.96
CA SER A 306 -2.53 0.07 2.23
C SER A 306 -2.47 1.39 1.46
N VAL A 307 -1.30 1.95 1.18
CA VAL A 307 -1.20 3.16 0.33
C VAL A 307 -1.72 2.89 -1.08
N PRO A 308 -1.24 1.87 -1.83
CA PRO A 308 -1.86 1.56 -3.12
C PRO A 308 -3.34 1.19 -3.03
N HIS A 309 -3.79 0.52 -1.97
CA HIS A 309 -5.21 0.20 -1.75
C HIS A 309 -6.07 1.47 -1.70
N GLU A 310 -5.70 2.46 -0.85
CA GLU A 310 -6.47 3.70 -0.72
C GLU A 310 -6.42 4.55 -2.00
N ILE A 311 -5.26 4.62 -2.67
CA ILE A 311 -5.16 5.28 -3.99
C ILE A 311 -6.01 4.53 -5.03
N GLY A 312 -6.10 3.21 -4.93
CA GLY A 312 -6.99 2.39 -5.74
C GLY A 312 -8.45 2.81 -5.62
N HIS A 313 -8.94 3.05 -4.39
CA HIS A 313 -10.28 3.59 -4.18
C HIS A 313 -10.46 4.96 -4.85
N ILE A 314 -9.52 5.88 -4.69
CA ILE A 314 -9.55 7.20 -5.34
C ILE A 314 -9.64 7.06 -6.87
N ILE A 315 -8.93 6.10 -7.46
CA ILE A 315 -9.03 5.81 -8.89
C ILE A 315 -10.40 5.22 -9.25
N GLY A 316 -10.94 4.33 -8.42
CA GLY A 316 -12.25 3.70 -8.63
C GLY A 316 -12.31 2.19 -8.33
N ALA A 317 -11.20 1.60 -7.90
CA ALA A 317 -11.14 0.19 -7.51
C ALA A 317 -11.97 -0.08 -6.25
N ARG A 318 -12.57 -1.26 -6.16
CA ARG A 318 -13.46 -1.68 -5.07
C ARG A 318 -12.97 -2.94 -4.39
N HIS A 319 -13.45 -3.16 -3.18
CA HIS A 319 -13.21 -4.40 -2.45
C HIS A 319 -13.75 -5.62 -3.21
N ASP A 320 -13.41 -6.81 -2.74
CA ASP A 320 -14.00 -8.03 -3.26
C ASP A 320 -15.52 -8.06 -3.05
N ALA A 321 -16.21 -8.81 -3.89
CA ALA A 321 -17.68 -8.85 -3.92
C ALA A 321 -18.34 -9.38 -2.63
N THR A 322 -17.56 -9.97 -1.70
CA THR A 322 -18.08 -10.37 -0.38
C THR A 322 -18.24 -9.16 0.53
N MET A 323 -17.40 -8.14 0.33
CA MET A 323 -17.36 -6.93 1.15
C MET A 323 -18.03 -5.72 0.48
N ASP A 324 -18.15 -5.75 -0.85
CA ASP A 324 -18.79 -4.69 -1.65
C ASP A 324 -19.73 -5.33 -2.67
N GLU A 325 -21.03 -5.27 -2.41
CA GLU A 325 -22.09 -5.87 -3.26
C GLU A 325 -22.47 -4.96 -4.45
N THR A 326 -21.70 -3.90 -4.73
CA THR A 326 -21.99 -2.98 -5.86
C THR A 326 -21.95 -3.75 -7.18
N ASP A 327 -22.94 -3.52 -8.02
CA ASP A 327 -23.08 -4.20 -9.30
C ASP A 327 -22.13 -3.60 -10.36
N THR A 328 -20.88 -4.09 -10.38
CA THR A 328 -19.81 -3.61 -11.25
C THR A 328 -18.77 -4.70 -11.53
N TYR A 329 -17.84 -4.43 -12.46
CA TYR A 329 -16.69 -5.29 -12.73
C TYR A 329 -15.46 -4.94 -11.87
N GLY A 330 -15.48 -3.79 -11.19
CA GLY A 330 -14.32 -3.24 -10.48
C GLY A 330 -14.12 -3.81 -9.08
N HIS A 331 -14.23 -5.14 -8.90
CA HIS A 331 -14.01 -5.78 -7.61
C HIS A 331 -12.61 -6.38 -7.47
N GLY A 332 -12.14 -6.46 -6.21
CA GLY A 332 -11.02 -7.30 -5.85
C GLY A 332 -11.28 -8.78 -6.07
N TYR A 333 -10.23 -9.58 -6.09
CA TYR A 333 -10.30 -11.02 -6.35
C TYR A 333 -9.67 -11.83 -5.23
N VAL A 334 -10.41 -12.86 -4.83
CA VAL A 334 -9.97 -13.87 -3.85
C VAL A 334 -9.88 -15.22 -4.56
N ASN A 335 -8.69 -15.82 -4.56
CA ASN A 335 -8.49 -17.15 -5.12
C ASN A 335 -8.67 -18.25 -4.06
N GLY A 336 -9.90 -18.49 -3.65
CA GLY A 336 -10.22 -19.43 -2.58
C GLY A 336 -9.45 -19.13 -1.30
N ALA A 337 -8.80 -20.14 -0.73
CA ALA A 337 -7.93 -19.98 0.45
C ALA A 337 -6.44 -19.77 0.09
N LYS A 338 -6.10 -19.62 -1.21
CA LYS A 338 -4.71 -19.57 -1.67
C LYS A 338 -4.11 -18.17 -1.50
N TRP A 339 -4.81 -17.15 -2.00
CA TRP A 339 -4.35 -15.76 -1.95
C TRP A 339 -5.50 -14.79 -2.27
N ARG A 340 -5.28 -13.52 -1.97
CA ARG A 340 -6.14 -12.40 -2.34
C ARG A 340 -5.32 -11.26 -2.93
N ASP A 341 -5.97 -10.41 -3.73
CA ASP A 341 -5.36 -9.20 -4.30
C ASP A 341 -5.29 -8.04 -3.28
N ILE A 342 -4.76 -6.89 -3.71
CA ILE A 342 -4.61 -5.69 -2.87
C ILE A 342 -5.96 -5.22 -2.31
N MET A 343 -7.04 -5.30 -3.10
CA MET A 343 -8.36 -4.77 -2.73
C MET A 343 -9.21 -5.72 -1.89
N SER A 344 -8.79 -6.98 -1.74
CA SER A 344 -9.58 -8.00 -1.07
C SER A 344 -9.30 -8.12 0.42
N TYR A 345 -10.32 -8.51 1.19
CA TYR A 345 -10.26 -8.64 2.63
C TYR A 345 -9.71 -10.01 3.08
N LYS A 346 -9.04 -10.01 4.23
CA LYS A 346 -8.54 -11.23 4.87
C LYS A 346 -9.69 -12.15 5.27
N SER A 347 -10.80 -11.60 5.74
CA SER A 347 -12.02 -12.33 6.12
C SER A 347 -12.66 -13.06 4.95
N SER A 348 -12.56 -12.54 3.73
CA SER A 348 -13.15 -13.15 2.52
C SER A 348 -12.51 -14.47 2.11
N CYS A 349 -11.35 -14.82 2.68
CA CYS A 349 -10.63 -16.07 2.37
C CYS A 349 -10.13 -16.83 3.60
N GLY A 350 -10.62 -16.50 4.79
CA GLY A 350 -10.20 -17.18 6.02
C GLY A 350 -8.73 -16.98 6.41
N GLY A 351 -8.11 -15.88 5.97
CA GLY A 351 -6.75 -15.55 6.37
C GLY A 351 -5.68 -15.68 5.29
N CYS A 352 -6.04 -15.92 4.04
CA CYS A 352 -5.08 -16.11 2.96
C CYS A 352 -4.14 -14.90 2.76
N PRO A 353 -2.92 -15.11 2.21
CA PRO A 353 -1.96 -14.05 1.96
C PRO A 353 -2.48 -13.02 0.95
N ARG A 354 -2.08 -11.74 1.14
CA ARG A 354 -2.33 -10.66 0.19
C ARG A 354 -1.14 -10.56 -0.76
N LEU A 355 -1.40 -10.58 -2.07
CA LEU A 355 -0.39 -10.39 -3.09
C LEU A 355 -0.39 -8.95 -3.61
N ALA A 356 0.80 -8.47 -4.04
CA ALA A 356 0.98 -7.16 -4.66
C ALA A 356 0.46 -7.17 -6.10
N LEU A 357 -0.84 -7.34 -6.28
CA LEU A 357 -1.49 -7.35 -7.59
C LEU A 357 -2.93 -6.85 -7.51
N TRP A 358 -3.45 -6.43 -8.63
CA TRP A 358 -4.83 -6.02 -8.86
C TRP A 358 -5.55 -7.12 -9.63
N SER A 359 -6.80 -7.38 -9.30
CA SER A 359 -7.60 -8.35 -10.03
C SER A 359 -7.56 -8.07 -11.53
N ASN A 360 -7.18 -9.09 -12.30
CA ASN A 360 -7.06 -9.02 -13.75
C ASN A 360 -7.34 -10.39 -14.38
N PRO A 361 -8.46 -10.60 -15.08
CA PRO A 361 -8.81 -11.88 -15.67
C PRO A 361 -7.88 -12.30 -16.83
N THR A 362 -7.01 -11.42 -17.31
CA THR A 362 -6.13 -11.71 -18.46
C THR A 362 -4.73 -12.21 -18.08
N ILE A 363 -4.39 -12.19 -16.78
CA ILE A 363 -3.13 -12.73 -16.25
C ILE A 363 -3.37 -13.98 -15.41
N ASN A 364 -2.35 -14.81 -15.28
CA ASN A 364 -2.39 -16.02 -14.47
C ASN A 364 -1.35 -15.96 -13.36
N ILE A 365 -1.73 -16.40 -12.16
CA ILE A 365 -0.84 -16.60 -11.02
C ILE A 365 -0.90 -18.07 -10.63
N GLY A 366 0.25 -18.74 -10.67
CA GLY A 366 0.31 -20.19 -10.41
C GLY A 366 -0.52 -21.02 -11.38
N GLY A 367 -0.76 -20.54 -12.62
CA GLY A 367 -1.55 -21.21 -13.65
C GLY A 367 -3.06 -20.94 -13.58
N GLU A 368 -3.53 -20.13 -12.63
CA GLU A 368 -4.95 -19.77 -12.46
C GLU A 368 -5.18 -18.29 -12.76
N PRO A 369 -6.34 -17.89 -13.35
CA PRO A 369 -6.64 -16.49 -13.61
C PRO A 369 -6.60 -15.65 -12.32
N ALA A 370 -6.05 -14.44 -12.41
CA ALA A 370 -5.97 -13.51 -11.29
C ALA A 370 -7.20 -12.57 -11.22
N GLY A 371 -8.33 -12.97 -11.73
CA GLY A 371 -9.56 -12.21 -11.74
C GLY A 371 -10.67 -12.90 -12.51
N THR A 372 -11.80 -12.22 -12.62
CA THR A 372 -12.98 -12.64 -13.39
C THR A 372 -13.57 -11.45 -14.13
N VAL A 373 -14.61 -11.66 -14.92
CA VAL A 373 -15.35 -10.56 -15.57
C VAL A 373 -15.96 -9.56 -14.59
N LEU A 374 -16.15 -9.96 -13.33
CA LEU A 374 -16.69 -9.12 -12.25
C LEU A 374 -15.61 -8.71 -11.23
N ALA A 375 -14.40 -9.21 -11.39
CA ALA A 375 -13.26 -8.87 -10.55
C ALA A 375 -12.09 -8.46 -11.45
N ASP A 376 -12.09 -7.18 -11.89
CA ASP A 376 -11.17 -6.61 -12.87
C ASP A 376 -10.81 -5.16 -12.49
N ASN A 377 -10.20 -4.97 -11.32
CA ASN A 377 -9.70 -3.67 -10.89
C ASN A 377 -8.60 -3.13 -11.81
N ALA A 378 -7.85 -4.01 -12.49
CA ALA A 378 -6.88 -3.60 -13.49
C ALA A 378 -7.54 -2.82 -14.64
N ARG A 379 -8.73 -3.24 -15.08
CA ARG A 379 -9.54 -2.49 -16.06
C ARG A 379 -9.95 -1.11 -15.52
N VAL A 380 -10.43 -1.05 -14.28
CA VAL A 380 -10.80 0.23 -13.65
C VAL A 380 -9.61 1.19 -13.65
N ILE A 381 -8.43 0.71 -13.28
CA ILE A 381 -7.21 1.53 -13.24
C ILE A 381 -6.85 2.00 -14.65
N LEU A 382 -6.87 1.13 -15.66
CA LEU A 382 -6.59 1.51 -17.05
C LEU A 382 -7.56 2.58 -17.59
N GLU A 383 -8.85 2.50 -17.22
CA GLU A 383 -9.89 3.43 -17.69
C GLU A 383 -9.89 4.76 -16.92
N GLN A 384 -9.53 4.78 -15.62
CA GLN A 384 -9.73 5.92 -14.74
C GLN A 384 -8.44 6.66 -14.33
N ALA A 385 -7.27 6.05 -14.45
CA ALA A 385 -6.02 6.66 -14.01
C ALA A 385 -5.74 8.00 -14.72
N GLU A 386 -6.10 8.13 -16.00
CA GLU A 386 -5.93 9.38 -16.76
C GLU A 386 -6.79 10.52 -16.18
N ARG A 387 -7.99 10.23 -15.66
CA ARG A 387 -8.82 11.21 -14.95
C ARG A 387 -8.11 11.74 -13.70
N VAL A 388 -7.57 10.84 -12.90
CA VAL A 388 -6.88 11.21 -11.65
C VAL A 388 -5.58 11.98 -11.93
N SER A 389 -4.81 11.60 -12.94
CA SER A 389 -3.56 12.28 -13.32
C SER A 389 -3.73 13.72 -13.85
N ARG A 390 -4.96 14.22 -13.88
CA ARG A 390 -5.31 15.58 -14.30
C ARG A 390 -5.96 16.40 -13.19
N PHE A 391 -5.86 15.97 -11.96
CA PHE A 391 -6.45 16.70 -10.84
C PHE A 391 -5.68 17.97 -10.48
N ARG A 392 -4.39 18.05 -10.83
CA ARG A 392 -3.56 19.25 -10.63
C ARG A 392 -2.56 19.52 -11.78
#